data_d7c50cf5c22cb37945a999623b1bff59
#
_entry.id   d7c50cf5c22cb37945a999623b1bff59
#
_cell.length_a   1.000
_cell.length_b   1.000
_cell.length_c   1.000
_cell.angle_alpha   90.00
_cell.angle_beta   90.00
_cell.angle_gamma   90.00
#
_symmetry.space_group_name_H-M   'P 1'
#
loop_
_entity.id
_entity.type
_entity.pdbx_description
1 polymer ?
#
loop_
_entity_poly.entity_id
_entity_poly.type
_entity_poly.pdbx_seq_one_letter_code
_entity_poly.pdbx_strand_id
1 'polypeptide(L)' 'MKLADFVRVQKFLGGIQYPATKRQLIEYARGNQADDDALATLQDIPEREYSCPDEVSQAAA' A
#
# COMPACT_ATOMS: atom_id res chain seq x y z
N MET A 1 -10.75 -4.09 -5.88
CA MET A 1 -10.08 -2.79 -6.15
C MET A 1 -9.79 -2.66 -7.63
N LYS A 2 -9.90 -1.47 -8.16
CA LYS A 2 -9.58 -1.22 -9.57
C LYS A 2 -8.07 -1.08 -9.75
N LEU A 3 -7.56 -1.46 -10.92
CA LEU A 3 -6.14 -1.33 -11.23
C LEU A 3 -5.65 0.11 -11.07
N ALA A 4 -6.48 1.09 -11.46
CA ALA A 4 -6.11 2.48 -11.34
C ALA A 4 -5.90 2.90 -9.87
N ASP A 5 -6.67 2.35 -8.95
CA ASP A 5 -6.51 2.65 -7.53
C ASP A 5 -5.18 2.10 -7.02
N PHE A 6 -4.79 0.91 -7.47
CA PHE A 6 -3.52 0.33 -7.07
C PHE A 6 -2.34 1.15 -7.60
N VAL A 7 -2.44 1.64 -8.82
CA VAL A 7 -1.38 2.50 -9.39
C VAL A 7 -1.19 3.75 -8.54
N ARG A 8 -2.30 4.34 -8.06
CA ARG A 8 -2.22 5.50 -7.16
C ARG A 8 -1.56 5.13 -5.84
N VAL A 9 -1.92 3.98 -5.28
CA VAL A 9 -1.33 3.51 -4.04
C VAL A 9 0.18 3.32 -4.20
N GLN A 10 0.62 2.72 -5.30
CA GLN A 10 2.04 2.53 -5.57
C GLN A 10 2.80 3.85 -5.63
N LYS A 11 2.16 4.90 -6.13
CA LYS A 11 2.78 6.22 -6.19
C LYS A 11 3.17 6.70 -4.79
N PHE A 12 2.33 6.42 -3.79
CA PHE A 12 2.60 6.84 -2.42
C PHE A 12 3.55 5.88 -1.68
N LEU A 13 3.81 4.71 -2.24
CA LEU A 13 4.72 3.74 -1.66
C LEU A 13 6.09 3.72 -2.30
N GLY A 14 6.34 4.61 -3.28
CA GLY A 14 7.64 4.67 -3.94
C GLY A 14 8.74 4.95 -2.95
N GLY A 15 9.78 4.12 -2.95
CA GLY A 15 10.92 4.29 -2.06
C GLY A 15 10.80 3.57 -0.73
N ILE A 16 9.65 2.97 -0.41
CA ILE A 16 9.54 2.21 0.84
C ILE A 16 10.44 0.98 0.76
N GLN A 17 11.03 0.62 1.89
CA GLN A 17 11.89 -0.55 1.96
C GLN A 17 11.08 -1.79 2.31
N TYR A 18 11.31 -2.85 1.56
CA TYR A 18 10.70 -4.16 1.83
C TYR A 18 11.72 -5.04 2.53
N PRO A 19 11.27 -6.01 3.34
CA PRO A 19 9.88 -6.28 3.66
C PRO A 19 9.24 -5.19 4.50
N ALA A 20 7.93 -5.01 4.33
CA ALA A 20 7.16 -4.03 5.07
C ALA A 20 5.83 -4.62 5.51
N THR A 21 5.39 -4.29 6.72
CA THR A 21 4.10 -4.73 7.22
C THR A 21 3.00 -3.80 6.71
N LYS A 22 1.74 -4.25 6.82
CA LYS A 22 0.59 -3.41 6.51
C LYS A 22 0.68 -2.06 7.23
N ARG A 23 1.02 -2.09 8.50
CA ARG A 23 1.13 -0.86 9.28
C ARG A 23 2.19 0.07 8.71
N GLN A 24 3.35 -0.48 8.34
CA GLN A 24 4.43 0.31 7.76
C GLN A 24 4.01 0.91 6.43
N LEU A 25 3.27 0.15 5.62
CA LEU A 25 2.76 0.66 4.35
C LEU A 25 1.84 1.85 4.57
N ILE A 26 0.92 1.74 5.53
CA ILE A 26 -0.03 2.81 5.83
C ILE A 26 0.70 4.04 6.35
N GLU A 27 1.63 3.87 7.28
CA GLU A 27 2.38 4.99 7.84
C GLU A 27 3.22 5.69 6.79
N TYR A 28 3.85 4.92 5.91
CA TYR A 28 4.66 5.49 4.84
C TYR A 28 3.80 6.29 3.86
N ALA A 29 2.67 5.72 3.45
CA ALA A 29 1.75 6.41 2.54
C ALA A 29 1.21 7.69 3.18
N ARG A 30 0.86 7.63 4.46
CA ARG A 30 0.38 8.82 5.18
C ARG A 30 1.45 9.90 5.22
N GLY A 31 2.71 9.52 5.44
CA GLY A 31 3.82 10.47 5.43
C GLY A 31 4.04 11.11 4.07
N ASN A 32 3.61 10.45 3.00
CA ASN A 32 3.66 10.98 1.63
C ASN A 32 2.35 11.64 1.23
N GLN A 33 1.47 11.93 2.19
CA GLN A 33 0.22 12.66 1.98
C GLN A 33 -0.76 11.91 1.08
N ALA A 34 -0.82 10.58 1.24
CA ALA A 34 -1.79 9.77 0.51
C ALA A 34 -3.20 10.22 0.86
N ASP A 35 -4.10 10.21 -0.13
CA ASP A 35 -5.48 10.58 0.10
C ASP A 35 -6.24 9.45 0.80
N ASP A 36 -7.47 9.76 1.21
CA ASP A 36 -8.29 8.82 1.98
C ASP A 36 -8.57 7.54 1.20
N ASP A 37 -8.74 7.62 -0.11
CA ASP A 37 -8.99 6.45 -0.95
C ASP A 37 -7.80 5.52 -0.96
N ALA A 38 -6.58 6.06 -1.08
CA ALA A 38 -5.37 5.25 -1.06
C ALA A 38 -5.17 4.61 0.30
N LEU A 39 -5.40 5.36 1.38
CA LEU A 39 -5.28 4.81 2.72
C LEU A 39 -6.31 3.72 2.99
N ALA A 40 -7.56 3.92 2.53
CA ALA A 40 -8.61 2.92 2.68
C ALA A 40 -8.24 1.62 1.96
N THR A 41 -7.65 1.72 0.76
CA THR A 41 -7.19 0.56 0.03
C THR A 41 -6.16 -0.24 0.84
N LEU A 42 -5.20 0.46 1.43
CA LEU A 42 -4.18 -0.19 2.25
C LEU A 42 -4.77 -0.78 3.53
N GLN A 43 -5.81 -0.18 4.08
CA GLN A 43 -6.46 -0.69 5.28
C GLN A 43 -7.23 -1.97 5.02
N ASP A 44 -7.60 -2.24 3.76
CA ASP A 44 -8.35 -3.43 3.39
C ASP A 44 -7.49 -4.66 3.16
N ILE A 45 -6.17 -4.50 3.03
CA ILE A 45 -5.30 -5.66 2.79
C ILE A 45 -5.09 -6.44 4.10
N PRO A 46 -4.80 -7.75 4.00
CA PRO A 46 -4.54 -8.55 5.19
C PRO A 46 -3.36 -8.03 6.00
N GLU A 47 -3.43 -8.18 7.30
CA GLU A 47 -2.35 -7.76 8.18
C GLU A 47 -1.25 -8.81 8.19
N ARG A 48 -0.19 -8.53 7.44
CA ARG A 48 0.96 -9.43 7.30
C ARG A 48 2.16 -8.62 6.80
N GLU A 49 3.31 -9.30 6.71
CA GLU A 49 4.49 -8.72 6.12
C GLU A 49 4.49 -8.95 4.62
N TYR A 50 4.84 -7.92 3.87
CA TYR A 50 4.88 -7.95 2.40
C TYR A 50 6.34 -7.82 1.95
N SER A 51 6.78 -8.76 1.12
CA SER A 51 8.19 -8.83 0.70
C SER A 51 8.49 -7.97 -0.52
N CYS A 52 7.48 -7.61 -1.30
CA CYS A 52 7.66 -6.82 -2.51
C CYS A 52 6.33 -6.16 -2.89
N PRO A 53 6.37 -5.16 -3.79
CA PRO A 53 5.14 -4.48 -4.21
C PRO A 53 4.11 -5.42 -4.84
N ASP A 54 4.56 -6.47 -5.52
CA ASP A 54 3.63 -7.42 -6.15
C ASP A 54 2.74 -8.10 -5.12
N GLU A 55 3.28 -8.42 -3.94
CA GLU A 55 2.49 -9.01 -2.88
C GLU A 55 1.40 -8.06 -2.38
N VAL A 56 1.72 -6.79 -2.30
CA VAL A 56 0.73 -5.78 -1.93
C VAL A 56 -0.37 -5.71 -2.98
N SER A 57 0.02 -5.73 -4.25
CA SER A 57 -0.91 -5.70 -5.37
C SER A 57 -1.88 -6.87 -5.32
N GLN A 58 -1.37 -8.07 -5.08
CA GLN A 58 -2.19 -9.28 -5.01
C GLN A 58 -3.15 -9.22 -3.82
N ALA A 59 -2.69 -8.72 -2.69
CA ALA A 59 -3.53 -8.62 -1.51
C ALA A 59 -4.65 -7.60 -1.69
N ALA A 60 -4.40 -6.55 -2.46
CA ALA A 60 -5.36 -5.47 -2.68
C ALA A 60 -6.32 -5.76 -3.83
N ALA A 61 -6.01 -6.74 -4.66
CA ALA A 61 -6.84 -7.07 -5.82
C ALA A 61 -8.18 -7.70 -5.42
#